data_56592f0ca1a5cd81f516b30ace3675e2
#
_entry.id   56592f0ca1a5cd81f516b30ace3675e2
#
_cell.length_a   1.000
_cell.length_b   1.000
_cell.length_c   1.000
_cell.angle_alpha   90.00
_cell.angle_beta   90.00
_cell.angle_gamma   90.00
#
_symmetry.space_group_name_H-M   'P 1'
#
loop_
_entity.id
_entity.type
_entity.pdbx_description
1 polymer ?
#
loop_
_entity_poly.entity_id
_entity_poly.type
_entity_poly.pdbx_seq_one_letter_code
_entity_poly.pdbx_strand_id
1 'polypeptide(L)'
;MNRREFIKRSTLAAAAVTLAPGKKPAQAGEAGTASKKSGMHHVLSKKPGTPDYALYAERQSDMLGLGPDGKPVPGYKATGVGVTPAKTGFDPSQPPHRMKLTKEEQDILDGKKGKALAKVMRTVVDHGNLFGATKLVDLGGAPHTSAFTGTPALKGIIEALTECANEGLKAYAPYTINPRPFDLYNVQTEPDEQIMIFEGYPLQAELDHLHVRLGGRNLDTRSCMCYLPEVGNAPKKGTFVAWAESSAVNAGNSILGIRTNRNSCGDLMCALLGKAPYFGLLTDEGRMAKWLIEVKTKGEPDWGVLGGAIGEKCVEDVPYIVGIDKYFDGKITPENLHKMKAMGAATASSGAVGLYHVENLTPDALDHGRDLLAKGYQTYVIDDAEIERVRSGFPNLWPKDVNKPNRAYIGRPHNTYQEMVIWGTRIRDELKKRGLKKVALPTHMFSATVVRNRLFYEHPVLTRDLHKAGVTFSNTCTVCFSGLKGYSKTEFGVTNSNKTRKYSNSIYLTDDKMIDVIMTGEMPA
;
A
#
# COMPACT_ATOMS: atom_id res chain seq x y z
N MET A 1 -26.85 13.46 20.77
CA MET A 1 -26.05 14.54 20.14
C MET A 1 -26.10 14.29 18.63
N ASN A 2 -26.66 15.21 17.85
CA ASN A 2 -26.81 14.97 16.42
C ASN A 2 -25.52 15.27 15.64
N ARG A 3 -25.40 14.71 14.42
CA ARG A 3 -24.22 14.78 13.56
C ARG A 3 -23.71 16.21 13.31
N ARG A 4 -24.61 17.21 13.26
CA ARG A 4 -24.25 18.61 13.06
C ARG A 4 -23.61 19.26 14.31
N GLU A 5 -24.01 18.87 15.50
CA GLU A 5 -23.39 19.33 16.72
C GLU A 5 -22.02 18.69 16.99
N PHE A 6 -21.84 17.44 16.63
CA PHE A 6 -20.53 16.76 16.71
C PHE A 6 -19.51 17.42 15.78
N ILE A 7 -19.88 17.69 14.54
CA ILE A 7 -19.01 18.37 13.55
C ILE A 7 -18.69 19.81 14.02
N LYS A 8 -19.66 20.55 14.55
CA LYS A 8 -19.41 21.90 15.08
C LYS A 8 -18.47 21.89 16.29
N ARG A 9 -18.56 20.89 17.16
CA ARG A 9 -17.69 20.80 18.36
C ARG A 9 -16.27 20.33 18.00
N SER A 10 -16.10 19.43 17.04
CA SER A 10 -14.77 19.04 16.56
C SER A 10 -14.06 20.16 15.80
N THR A 11 -14.79 20.97 15.05
CA THR A 11 -14.24 22.14 14.36
C THR A 11 -13.87 23.26 15.36
N LEU A 12 -14.62 23.41 16.43
CA LEU A 12 -14.31 24.37 17.51
C LEU A 12 -13.13 23.90 18.38
N ALA A 13 -12.97 22.60 18.61
CA ALA A 13 -11.82 22.05 19.35
C ALA A 13 -10.50 22.21 18.57
N ALA A 14 -10.52 22.04 17.25
CA ALA A 14 -9.35 22.29 16.40
C ALA A 14 -8.97 23.77 16.34
N ALA A 15 -9.95 24.69 16.45
CA ALA A 15 -9.72 26.14 16.51
C ALA A 15 -9.23 26.62 17.90
N ALA A 16 -9.54 25.88 18.96
CA ALA A 16 -9.19 26.29 20.34
C ALA A 16 -7.70 26.03 20.69
N VAL A 17 -7.01 25.19 19.92
CA VAL A 17 -5.56 24.87 20.13
C VAL A 17 -4.64 25.96 19.56
N THR A 18 -5.17 26.91 18.75
CA THR A 18 -4.36 27.92 18.06
C THR A 18 -4.54 29.35 18.56
N LEU A 19 -5.32 29.57 19.61
CA LEU A 19 -5.56 30.95 20.14
C LEU A 19 -5.08 31.09 21.59
N ALA A 20 -3.98 31.83 21.75
CA ALA A 20 -3.60 32.39 23.04
C ALA A 20 -4.70 33.36 23.53
N PRO A 21 -5.01 33.41 24.84
CA PRO A 21 -6.09 34.26 25.34
C PRO A 21 -5.70 35.74 25.25
N GLY A 22 -6.47 36.53 24.50
CA GLY A 22 -6.38 37.96 24.64
C GLY A 22 -6.58 38.90 23.45
N LYS A 23 -7.10 38.48 22.28
CA LYS A 23 -7.50 39.48 21.27
C LYS A 23 -8.86 39.15 20.64
N LYS A 24 -9.76 40.12 20.68
CA LYS A 24 -11.07 40.09 20.00
C LYS A 24 -10.87 40.05 18.48
N PRO A 25 -11.70 39.31 17.71
CA PRO A 25 -11.59 39.31 16.26
C PRO A 25 -12.00 40.65 15.67
N ALA A 26 -11.14 41.20 14.81
CA ALA A 26 -11.45 42.38 14.01
C ALA A 26 -12.43 41.99 12.89
N GLN A 27 -13.41 42.86 12.64
CA GLN A 27 -14.35 42.75 11.53
C GLN A 27 -13.60 42.75 10.18
N ALA A 28 -14.06 41.92 9.27
CA ALA A 28 -13.56 41.83 7.93
C ALA A 28 -13.91 43.10 7.14
N GLY A 29 -12.89 43.90 6.83
CA GLY A 29 -12.94 44.96 5.86
C GLY A 29 -12.46 44.46 4.49
N GLU A 30 -13.06 45.03 3.45
CA GLU A 30 -12.87 44.66 2.04
C GLU A 30 -11.45 44.88 1.52
N ALA A 31 -11.17 44.04 0.55
CA ALA A 31 -10.16 44.07 -0.53
C ALA A 31 -8.99 45.05 -0.46
N GLY A 32 -7.83 44.53 -0.29
CA GLY A 32 -6.57 45.21 -0.58
C GLY A 32 -5.40 44.28 -0.76
N THR A 33 -4.88 44.22 -1.97
CA THR A 33 -3.54 43.75 -2.41
C THR A 33 -3.06 42.35 -1.99
N ALA A 34 -2.77 41.56 -2.98
CA ALA A 34 -2.26 40.18 -2.91
C ALA A 34 -0.98 40.07 -2.06
N SER A 35 -1.13 39.76 -0.81
CA SER A 35 -0.09 39.18 0.02
C SER A 35 -0.02 37.68 -0.27
N LYS A 36 1.16 37.13 -0.48
CA LYS A 36 1.42 35.69 -0.59
C LYS A 36 0.91 35.01 0.69
N LYS A 37 -0.34 34.58 0.69
CA LYS A 37 -0.94 33.80 1.79
C LYS A 37 -0.31 32.40 1.77
N SER A 38 0.04 31.87 2.93
CA SER A 38 0.52 30.51 3.08
C SER A 38 -0.47 29.53 2.42
N GLY A 39 0.04 28.49 1.76
CA GLY A 39 -0.78 27.51 1.03
C GLY A 39 -1.95 26.94 1.83
N MET A 40 -1.84 26.90 3.16
CA MET A 40 -2.86 26.42 4.07
C MET A 40 -4.14 27.29 4.05
N HIS A 41 -4.03 28.64 4.06
CA HIS A 41 -5.20 29.51 3.97
C HIS A 41 -5.90 29.42 2.61
N HIS A 42 -5.14 29.14 1.56
CA HIS A 42 -5.69 29.02 0.22
C HIS A 42 -6.56 27.76 0.06
N VAL A 43 -6.16 26.65 0.67
CA VAL A 43 -6.93 25.39 0.65
C VAL A 43 -8.24 25.49 1.42
N LEU A 44 -8.23 26.12 2.59
CA LEU A 44 -9.43 26.28 3.43
C LEU A 44 -10.51 27.18 2.81
N SER A 45 -10.15 28.04 1.87
CA SER A 45 -11.08 28.96 1.20
C SER A 45 -11.71 28.40 -0.08
N LYS A 46 -11.34 27.19 -0.52
CA LYS A 46 -11.79 26.62 -1.79
C LYS A 46 -13.24 26.19 -1.72
N LYS A 47 -14.01 26.66 -2.68
CA LYS A 47 -15.44 26.34 -2.85
C LYS A 47 -15.66 25.76 -4.26
N PRO A 48 -16.69 24.92 -4.46
CA PRO A 48 -17.11 24.52 -5.79
C PRO A 48 -17.27 25.74 -6.71
N GLY A 49 -16.75 25.65 -7.94
CA GLY A 49 -16.78 26.75 -8.91
C GLY A 49 -15.57 27.70 -8.88
N THR A 50 -14.62 27.53 -7.95
CA THR A 50 -13.34 28.28 -8.00
C THR A 50 -12.36 27.57 -8.97
N PRO A 51 -11.42 28.32 -9.61
CA PRO A 51 -10.42 27.71 -10.49
C PRO A 51 -9.59 26.62 -9.81
N ASP A 52 -9.30 26.78 -8.53
CA ASP A 52 -8.56 25.82 -7.73
C ASP A 52 -9.36 24.54 -7.45
N TYR A 53 -10.68 24.67 -7.26
CA TYR A 53 -11.55 23.51 -7.12
C TYR A 53 -11.68 22.74 -8.45
N ALA A 54 -11.75 23.44 -9.57
CA ALA A 54 -11.76 22.82 -10.90
C ALA A 54 -10.46 22.03 -11.14
N LEU A 55 -9.31 22.58 -10.79
CA LEU A 55 -8.02 21.89 -10.89
C LEU A 55 -7.96 20.64 -9.98
N TYR A 56 -8.52 20.72 -8.79
CA TYR A 56 -8.63 19.58 -7.88
C TYR A 56 -9.54 18.49 -8.44
N ALA A 57 -10.69 18.86 -8.95
CA ALA A 57 -11.64 17.93 -9.58
C ALA A 57 -11.05 17.28 -10.84
N GLU A 58 -10.33 18.05 -11.66
CA GLU A 58 -9.61 17.57 -12.84
C GLU A 58 -8.56 16.53 -12.45
N ARG A 59 -7.74 16.79 -11.42
CA ARG A 59 -6.72 15.84 -10.93
C ARG A 59 -7.32 14.56 -10.36
N GLN A 60 -8.45 14.66 -9.64
CA GLN A 60 -9.16 13.47 -9.15
C GLN A 60 -9.73 12.66 -10.31
N SER A 61 -10.25 13.34 -11.32
CA SER A 61 -10.76 12.73 -12.56
C SER A 61 -9.65 12.00 -13.31
N ASP A 62 -8.47 12.63 -13.43
CA ASP A 62 -7.30 12.02 -14.08
C ASP A 62 -6.83 10.75 -13.38
N MET A 63 -6.86 10.70 -12.05
CA MET A 63 -6.52 9.48 -11.30
C MET A 63 -7.50 8.33 -11.52
N LEU A 64 -8.76 8.64 -11.74
CA LEU A 64 -9.84 7.66 -11.89
C LEU A 64 -10.17 7.38 -13.36
N GLY A 65 -9.54 8.08 -14.33
CA GLY A 65 -9.88 8.02 -15.73
C GLY A 65 -11.29 8.56 -16.04
N LEU A 66 -11.74 9.50 -15.21
CA LEU A 66 -13.05 10.14 -15.34
C LEU A 66 -12.88 11.57 -15.86
N GLY A 67 -13.74 12.00 -16.77
CA GLY A 67 -13.84 13.38 -17.19
C GLY A 67 -14.42 14.30 -16.09
N PRO A 68 -14.39 15.63 -16.31
CA PRO A 68 -14.95 16.61 -15.37
C PRO A 68 -16.44 16.39 -15.04
N ASP A 69 -17.14 15.69 -15.90
CA ASP A 69 -18.55 15.30 -15.76
C ASP A 69 -18.73 13.95 -15.00
N GLY A 70 -17.63 13.37 -14.52
CA GLY A 70 -17.63 12.09 -13.82
C GLY A 70 -17.79 10.86 -14.72
N LYS A 71 -17.74 11.02 -16.05
CA LYS A 71 -17.84 9.91 -17.00
C LYS A 71 -16.45 9.41 -17.42
N PRO A 72 -16.30 8.12 -17.75
CA PRO A 72 -15.05 7.59 -18.27
C PRO A 72 -14.58 8.35 -19.51
N VAL A 73 -13.31 8.76 -19.54
CA VAL A 73 -12.69 9.39 -20.69
C VAL A 73 -12.42 8.32 -21.76
N PRO A 74 -13.02 8.43 -22.97
CA PRO A 74 -12.76 7.47 -24.03
C PRO A 74 -11.28 7.39 -24.38
N GLY A 75 -10.72 6.17 -24.39
CA GLY A 75 -9.30 5.95 -24.69
C GLY A 75 -8.33 6.25 -23.56
N TYR A 76 -8.81 6.61 -22.36
CA TYR A 76 -7.95 6.77 -21.18
C TYR A 76 -7.20 5.47 -20.88
N LYS A 77 -5.90 5.53 -20.98
CA LYS A 77 -5.02 4.46 -20.51
C LYS A 77 -4.54 4.86 -19.12
N ALA A 78 -5.03 4.19 -18.10
CA ALA A 78 -4.55 4.38 -16.72
C ALA A 78 -3.02 4.27 -16.69
N THR A 79 -2.33 5.41 -16.66
CA THR A 79 -0.87 5.47 -16.71
C THR A 79 -0.20 5.12 -15.38
N GLY A 80 -0.98 4.89 -14.34
CA GLY A 80 -0.50 4.68 -12.98
C GLY A 80 -0.59 3.27 -12.44
N VAL A 81 -1.56 2.52 -12.86
CA VAL A 81 -1.71 1.10 -12.50
C VAL A 81 -1.85 0.36 -13.81
N GLY A 82 -0.82 -0.36 -14.21
CA GLY A 82 -0.90 -1.27 -15.34
C GLY A 82 -1.81 -2.47 -15.00
N VAL A 83 -3.05 -2.18 -14.67
CA VAL A 83 -4.09 -3.19 -14.69
C VAL A 83 -4.53 -3.26 -16.14
N THR A 84 -3.84 -4.08 -16.92
CA THR A 84 -4.55 -4.76 -17.99
C THR A 84 -5.76 -5.36 -17.28
N PRO A 85 -7.00 -5.08 -17.72
CA PRO A 85 -8.15 -5.79 -17.15
C PRO A 85 -7.78 -7.26 -17.13
N ALA A 86 -7.78 -7.84 -15.94
CA ALA A 86 -7.54 -9.26 -15.82
C ALA A 86 -8.39 -9.92 -16.88
N LYS A 87 -7.86 -10.92 -17.58
CA LYS A 87 -8.69 -11.80 -18.36
C LYS A 87 -9.49 -12.63 -17.36
N THR A 88 -10.41 -11.96 -16.69
CA THR A 88 -11.22 -12.54 -15.60
C THR A 88 -12.14 -13.63 -16.10
N GLY A 89 -12.22 -13.82 -17.42
CA GLY A 89 -13.29 -14.62 -18.01
C GLY A 89 -14.68 -14.02 -17.78
N PHE A 90 -14.75 -12.81 -17.20
CA PHE A 90 -16.02 -12.13 -16.99
C PHE A 90 -16.58 -11.70 -18.35
N ASP A 91 -17.63 -12.38 -18.74
CA ASP A 91 -18.47 -12.02 -19.87
C ASP A 91 -19.77 -11.43 -19.33
N PRO A 92 -20.00 -10.12 -19.46
CA PRO A 92 -21.20 -9.47 -18.95
C PRO A 92 -22.49 -9.96 -19.65
N SER A 93 -22.39 -10.67 -20.78
CA SER A 93 -23.52 -11.27 -21.48
C SER A 93 -23.95 -12.61 -20.88
N GLN A 94 -23.09 -13.26 -20.08
CA GLN A 94 -23.41 -14.51 -19.41
C GLN A 94 -24.25 -14.26 -18.16
N PRO A 95 -25.21 -15.15 -17.84
CA PRO A 95 -25.94 -15.05 -16.58
C PRO A 95 -24.94 -15.09 -15.42
N PRO A 96 -25.14 -14.27 -14.38
CA PRO A 96 -24.22 -14.21 -13.25
C PRO A 96 -24.12 -15.61 -12.62
N HIS A 97 -22.88 -16.04 -12.37
CA HIS A 97 -22.64 -17.24 -11.60
C HIS A 97 -23.33 -17.10 -10.24
N ARG A 98 -23.95 -18.18 -9.77
CA ARG A 98 -24.58 -18.21 -8.44
C ARG A 98 -23.93 -19.26 -7.58
N MET A 99 -23.15 -18.80 -6.59
CA MET A 99 -22.59 -19.72 -5.61
C MET A 99 -23.67 -20.38 -4.75
N LYS A 100 -23.39 -21.59 -4.27
CA LYS A 100 -24.26 -22.30 -3.36
C LYS A 100 -24.06 -21.78 -1.94
N LEU A 101 -25.14 -21.30 -1.32
CA LEU A 101 -25.16 -20.85 0.06
C LEU A 101 -25.77 -21.93 0.95
N THR A 102 -25.25 -22.07 2.16
CA THR A 102 -25.88 -22.87 3.23
C THR A 102 -27.15 -22.16 3.71
N LYS A 103 -27.98 -22.87 4.48
CA LYS A 103 -29.18 -22.26 5.06
C LYS A 103 -28.84 -21.08 5.97
N GLU A 104 -27.79 -21.21 6.78
CA GLU A 104 -27.34 -20.12 7.65
C GLU A 104 -26.87 -18.89 6.86
N GLU A 105 -26.10 -19.09 5.82
CA GLU A 105 -25.63 -18.02 4.92
C GLU A 105 -26.80 -17.34 4.20
N GLN A 106 -27.81 -18.10 3.78
CA GLN A 106 -29.04 -17.57 3.21
C GLN A 106 -29.82 -16.76 4.26
N ASP A 107 -29.95 -17.26 5.48
CA ASP A 107 -30.61 -16.54 6.58
C ASP A 107 -29.94 -15.21 6.91
N ILE A 108 -28.60 -15.12 6.80
CA ILE A 108 -27.86 -13.85 6.91
C ILE A 108 -28.23 -12.94 5.74
N LEU A 109 -28.17 -13.44 4.51
CA LEU A 109 -28.46 -12.68 3.30
C LEU A 109 -29.89 -12.12 3.30
N ASP A 110 -30.85 -12.89 3.85
CA ASP A 110 -32.26 -12.51 4.01
C ASP A 110 -32.51 -11.51 5.16
N GLY A 111 -31.46 -11.12 5.89
CA GLY A 111 -31.55 -10.12 6.96
C GLY A 111 -31.98 -10.65 8.32
N LYS A 112 -32.12 -11.97 8.51
CA LYS A 112 -32.55 -12.57 9.80
C LYS A 112 -31.53 -12.38 10.93
N LYS A 113 -30.29 -12.01 10.59
CA LYS A 113 -29.18 -11.74 11.53
C LYS A 113 -28.81 -10.26 11.63
N GLY A 114 -29.65 -9.36 11.16
CA GLY A 114 -29.43 -7.90 11.14
C GLY A 114 -29.22 -7.34 9.74
N LYS A 115 -29.58 -6.05 9.59
CA LYS A 115 -29.56 -5.39 8.27
C LYS A 115 -28.14 -5.11 7.76
N ALA A 116 -27.25 -4.65 8.64
CA ALA A 116 -25.88 -4.37 8.25
C ALA A 116 -25.14 -5.65 7.85
N LEU A 117 -25.31 -6.75 8.61
CA LEU A 117 -24.71 -8.04 8.25
C LEU A 117 -25.25 -8.58 6.93
N ALA A 118 -26.54 -8.38 6.64
CA ALA A 118 -27.13 -8.75 5.36
C ALA A 118 -26.51 -7.98 4.17
N LYS A 119 -26.23 -6.69 4.34
CA LYS A 119 -25.51 -5.87 3.33
C LYS A 119 -24.07 -6.36 3.13
N VAL A 120 -23.38 -6.66 4.22
CA VAL A 120 -22.04 -7.27 4.17
C VAL A 120 -22.07 -8.57 3.40
N MET A 121 -23.00 -9.48 3.76
CA MET A 121 -23.17 -10.78 3.08
C MET A 121 -23.45 -10.59 1.59
N ARG A 122 -24.34 -9.67 1.21
CA ARG A 122 -24.66 -9.36 -0.19
C ARG A 122 -23.43 -8.93 -0.95
N THR A 123 -22.63 -8.01 -0.39
CA THR A 123 -21.38 -7.53 -1.00
C THR A 123 -20.41 -8.69 -1.26
N VAL A 124 -20.25 -9.57 -0.28
CA VAL A 124 -19.35 -10.74 -0.38
C VAL A 124 -19.87 -11.76 -1.41
N VAL A 125 -21.18 -12.01 -1.43
CA VAL A 125 -21.82 -12.93 -2.39
C VAL A 125 -21.74 -12.37 -3.82
N ASP A 126 -22.06 -11.10 -4.00
CA ASP A 126 -22.02 -10.46 -5.34
C ASP A 126 -20.59 -10.46 -5.90
N HIS A 127 -19.60 -10.13 -5.03
CA HIS A 127 -18.19 -10.24 -5.39
C HIS A 127 -17.80 -11.67 -5.77
N GLY A 128 -18.18 -12.65 -4.95
CA GLY A 128 -17.90 -14.05 -5.25
C GLY A 128 -18.54 -14.53 -6.55
N ASN A 129 -19.77 -14.16 -6.80
CA ASN A 129 -20.49 -14.50 -8.05
C ASN A 129 -19.80 -13.89 -9.27
N LEU A 130 -19.29 -12.64 -9.16
CA LEU A 130 -18.55 -11.98 -10.22
C LEU A 130 -17.28 -12.74 -10.63
N PHE A 131 -16.59 -13.34 -9.65
CA PHE A 131 -15.37 -14.11 -9.88
C PHE A 131 -15.56 -15.62 -9.96
N GLY A 132 -16.80 -16.10 -10.12
CA GLY A 132 -17.09 -17.51 -10.30
C GLY A 132 -16.90 -18.38 -9.05
N ALA A 133 -16.95 -17.80 -7.85
CA ALA A 133 -16.89 -18.56 -6.62
C ALA A 133 -18.02 -19.59 -6.53
N THR A 134 -17.70 -20.80 -6.07
CA THR A 134 -18.68 -21.88 -5.97
C THR A 134 -19.40 -21.95 -4.62
N LYS A 135 -18.75 -21.42 -3.57
CA LYS A 135 -19.22 -21.42 -2.18
C LYS A 135 -18.48 -20.36 -1.35
N LEU A 136 -18.90 -20.14 -0.12
CA LEU A 136 -18.11 -19.45 0.90
C LEU A 136 -17.26 -20.47 1.68
N VAL A 137 -16.13 -20.01 2.20
CA VAL A 137 -15.26 -20.76 3.13
C VAL A 137 -15.05 -19.96 4.41
N ASP A 138 -14.94 -20.67 5.54
CA ASP A 138 -14.68 -20.05 6.83
C ASP A 138 -13.23 -19.54 6.90
N LEU A 139 -13.05 -18.37 7.50
CA LEU A 139 -11.74 -17.76 7.72
C LEU A 139 -11.16 -18.24 9.05
N GLY A 140 -9.88 -18.63 9.06
CA GLY A 140 -9.24 -19.25 10.24
C GLY A 140 -8.10 -18.43 10.85
N GLY A 141 -7.62 -17.39 10.18
CA GLY A 141 -6.52 -16.54 10.64
C GLY A 141 -6.91 -15.08 10.75
N ALA A 142 -6.15 -14.28 11.49
CA ALA A 142 -6.46 -12.86 11.68
C ALA A 142 -6.47 -12.11 10.34
N PRO A 143 -7.50 -11.30 10.07
CA PRO A 143 -7.58 -10.50 8.84
C PRO A 143 -6.54 -9.39 8.79
N HIS A 144 -6.29 -8.87 7.58
CA HIS A 144 -5.52 -7.66 7.33
C HIS A 144 -6.24 -6.78 6.32
N THR A 145 -6.55 -5.56 6.67
CA THR A 145 -7.39 -4.68 5.84
C THR A 145 -6.67 -3.42 5.38
N SER A 146 -7.11 -2.91 4.23
CA SER A 146 -6.71 -1.61 3.69
C SER A 146 -7.94 -0.88 3.21
N ALA A 147 -8.17 0.32 3.72
CA ALA A 147 -9.35 1.11 3.40
C ALA A 147 -9.03 2.50 2.82
N PHE A 148 -7.79 2.73 2.38
CA PHE A 148 -7.43 4.00 1.74
C PHE A 148 -7.54 3.88 0.20
N THR A 149 -8.51 4.57 -0.38
CA THR A 149 -8.81 4.51 -1.82
C THR A 149 -9.16 5.88 -2.43
N GLY A 150 -8.77 6.98 -1.79
CA GLY A 150 -9.16 8.34 -2.18
C GLY A 150 -10.46 8.80 -1.51
N THR A 151 -10.64 10.11 -1.47
CA THR A 151 -11.66 10.76 -0.62
C THR A 151 -13.11 10.34 -0.92
N PRO A 152 -13.59 10.23 -2.17
CA PRO A 152 -14.98 9.84 -2.42
C PRO A 152 -15.28 8.41 -1.99
N ALA A 153 -14.40 7.46 -2.33
CA ALA A 153 -14.55 6.06 -1.93
C ALA A 153 -14.42 5.88 -0.40
N LEU A 154 -13.55 6.65 0.23
CA LEU A 154 -13.36 6.63 1.68
C LEU A 154 -14.63 7.07 2.42
N LYS A 155 -15.37 8.06 1.93
CA LYS A 155 -16.67 8.46 2.51
C LYS A 155 -17.69 7.33 2.47
N GLY A 156 -17.83 6.65 1.33
CA GLY A 156 -18.72 5.50 1.19
C GLY A 156 -18.35 4.34 2.12
N ILE A 157 -17.05 4.07 2.26
CA ILE A 157 -16.56 3.05 3.20
C ILE A 157 -16.90 3.44 4.64
N ILE A 158 -16.66 4.68 5.05
CA ILE A 158 -16.98 5.18 6.41
C ILE A 158 -18.48 5.05 6.69
N GLU A 159 -19.34 5.39 5.74
CA GLU A 159 -20.80 5.24 5.88
C GLU A 159 -21.19 3.77 6.11
N ALA A 160 -20.69 2.86 5.28
CA ALA A 160 -20.96 1.43 5.43
C ALA A 160 -20.43 0.87 6.76
N LEU A 161 -19.21 1.23 7.15
CA LEU A 161 -18.62 0.78 8.42
C LEU A 161 -19.31 1.38 9.64
N THR A 162 -19.82 2.62 9.54
CA THR A 162 -20.60 3.26 10.60
C THR A 162 -21.91 2.49 10.85
N GLU A 163 -22.60 2.07 9.80
CA GLU A 163 -23.78 1.23 9.92
C GLU A 163 -23.47 -0.09 10.63
N CYS A 164 -22.40 -0.78 10.18
CA CYS A 164 -21.94 -2.01 10.82
C CYS A 164 -21.63 -1.82 12.32
N ALA A 165 -20.87 -0.77 12.64
CA ALA A 165 -20.48 -0.49 14.02
C ALA A 165 -21.66 -0.07 14.92
N ASN A 166 -22.69 0.56 14.36
CA ASN A 166 -23.90 0.95 15.09
C ASN A 166 -24.81 -0.24 15.39
N GLU A 167 -24.81 -1.26 14.54
CA GLU A 167 -25.47 -2.56 14.81
C GLU A 167 -24.62 -3.50 15.70
N GLY A 168 -23.46 -3.04 16.18
CA GLY A 168 -22.58 -3.80 17.07
C GLY A 168 -21.75 -4.90 16.39
N LEU A 169 -21.65 -4.88 15.07
CA LEU A 169 -20.81 -5.85 14.35
C LEU A 169 -19.35 -5.71 14.73
N LYS A 170 -18.65 -6.83 14.77
CA LYS A 170 -17.20 -6.93 14.94
C LYS A 170 -16.65 -7.98 13.98
N ALA A 171 -15.41 -7.79 13.57
CA ALA A 171 -14.69 -8.84 12.85
C ALA A 171 -14.56 -10.09 13.72
N TYR A 172 -14.57 -11.27 13.08
CA TYR A 172 -14.51 -12.56 13.77
C TYR A 172 -13.21 -12.75 14.59
N ALA A 173 -12.16 -11.98 14.26
CA ALA A 173 -10.90 -11.94 14.99
C ALA A 173 -10.30 -10.54 14.94
N PRO A 174 -9.48 -10.14 15.94
CA PRO A 174 -8.77 -8.87 15.90
C PRO A 174 -7.86 -8.78 14.67
N TYR A 175 -8.06 -7.76 13.84
CA TYR A 175 -7.39 -7.61 12.55
C TYR A 175 -6.32 -6.51 12.54
N THR A 176 -5.33 -6.68 11.69
CA THR A 176 -4.30 -5.68 11.42
C THR A 176 -4.73 -4.76 10.27
N ILE A 177 -4.13 -3.58 10.20
CA ILE A 177 -4.52 -2.52 9.28
C ILE A 177 -3.29 -2.02 8.54
N ASN A 178 -3.46 -1.67 7.29
CA ASN A 178 -2.43 -1.04 6.47
C ASN A 178 -1.96 0.30 7.05
N PRO A 179 -0.76 0.81 6.63
CA PRO A 179 -0.25 2.10 7.06
C PRO A 179 -1.26 3.23 6.84
N ARG A 180 -1.16 4.24 7.68
CA ARG A 180 -1.88 5.51 7.46
C ARG A 180 -1.40 6.18 6.16
N PRO A 181 -2.26 6.93 5.49
CA PRO A 181 -1.85 7.77 4.37
C PRO A 181 -1.09 9.03 4.79
N PHE A 182 -1.29 9.53 6.01
CA PHE A 182 -0.77 10.83 6.46
C PHE A 182 0.01 10.73 7.76
N ASP A 183 1.12 11.47 7.83
CA ASP A 183 1.90 11.73 9.03
C ASP A 183 2.28 13.23 9.06
N LEU A 184 1.43 14.04 9.62
CA LEU A 184 1.60 15.49 9.66
C LEU A 184 2.76 15.96 10.55
N TYR A 185 3.30 15.08 11.39
CA TYR A 185 4.34 15.43 12.35
C TYR A 185 5.75 15.17 11.83
N ASN A 186 5.92 14.10 11.05
CA ASN A 186 7.24 13.65 10.63
C ASN A 186 7.51 13.86 9.14
N VAL A 187 6.46 14.04 8.33
CA VAL A 187 6.59 14.21 6.89
C VAL A 187 6.02 15.55 6.47
N GLN A 188 6.90 16.39 5.99
CA GLN A 188 6.52 17.66 5.40
C GLN A 188 6.03 17.42 3.98
N THR A 189 4.82 17.84 3.68
CA THR A 189 4.19 17.69 2.36
C THR A 189 4.36 18.94 1.53
N GLU A 190 4.42 18.76 0.23
CA GLU A 190 4.45 19.85 -0.72
C GLU A 190 3.08 20.56 -0.81
N PRO A 191 3.03 21.83 -1.21
CA PRO A 191 1.78 22.60 -1.22
C PRO A 191 0.65 22.01 -2.04
N ASP A 192 0.97 21.32 -3.15
CA ASP A 192 -0.02 20.69 -4.03
C ASP A 192 -0.59 19.38 -3.43
N GLU A 193 0.07 18.79 -2.45
CA GLU A 193 -0.41 17.62 -1.71
C GLU A 193 -1.27 17.99 -0.50
N GLN A 194 -1.17 19.22 -0.02
CA GLN A 194 -1.89 19.68 1.19
C GLN A 194 -3.41 19.61 1.04
N ILE A 195 -3.94 19.75 -0.17
CA ILE A 195 -5.39 19.63 -0.43
C ILE A 195 -5.89 18.25 -0.02
N MET A 196 -5.19 17.20 -0.45
CA MET A 196 -5.53 15.82 -0.11
C MET A 196 -5.46 15.57 1.39
N ILE A 197 -4.49 16.20 2.08
CA ILE A 197 -4.35 16.10 3.54
C ILE A 197 -5.55 16.75 4.24
N PHE A 198 -5.92 17.97 3.87
CA PHE A 198 -7.02 18.68 4.52
C PHE A 198 -8.38 18.02 4.33
N GLU A 199 -8.60 17.37 3.20
CA GLU A 199 -9.84 16.64 2.96
C GLU A 199 -9.82 15.22 3.52
N GLY A 200 -8.67 14.55 3.43
CA GLY A 200 -8.53 13.15 3.80
C GLY A 200 -8.24 12.91 5.28
N TYR A 201 -7.53 13.83 5.95
CA TYR A 201 -7.10 13.62 7.33
C TYR A 201 -8.25 13.51 8.34
N PRO A 202 -9.30 14.34 8.29
CA PRO A 202 -10.47 14.17 9.17
C PRO A 202 -11.17 12.82 8.95
N LEU A 203 -11.26 12.38 7.69
CA LEU A 203 -11.83 11.08 7.34
C LEU A 203 -10.97 9.92 7.85
N GLN A 204 -9.64 10.10 7.85
CA GLN A 204 -8.72 9.11 8.42
C GLN A 204 -8.95 8.91 9.91
N ALA A 205 -9.16 10.00 10.67
CA ALA A 205 -9.44 9.91 12.09
C ALA A 205 -10.78 9.21 12.38
N GLU A 206 -11.81 9.50 11.57
CA GLU A 206 -13.11 8.83 11.65
C GLU A 206 -13.00 7.33 11.34
N LEU A 207 -12.25 6.98 10.28
CA LEU A 207 -11.99 5.59 9.91
C LEU A 207 -11.20 4.85 11.00
N ASP A 208 -10.19 5.46 11.60
CA ASP A 208 -9.42 4.88 12.70
C ASP A 208 -10.31 4.55 13.90
N HIS A 209 -11.25 5.44 14.23
CA HIS A 209 -12.24 5.19 15.28
C HIS A 209 -13.16 4.01 14.95
N LEU A 210 -13.61 3.91 13.71
CA LEU A 210 -14.42 2.78 13.24
C LEU A 210 -13.64 1.48 13.29
N HIS A 211 -12.37 1.46 12.89
CA HIS A 211 -11.53 0.26 13.01
C HIS A 211 -11.46 -0.26 14.45
N VAL A 212 -11.29 0.64 15.43
CA VAL A 212 -11.29 0.23 16.86
C VAL A 212 -12.65 -0.36 17.25
N ARG A 213 -13.76 0.28 16.85
CA ARG A 213 -15.12 -0.21 17.15
C ARG A 213 -15.40 -1.58 16.53
N LEU A 214 -14.87 -1.85 15.35
CA LEU A 214 -15.07 -3.09 14.59
C LEU A 214 -14.09 -4.21 14.98
N GLY A 215 -13.19 -3.98 15.93
CA GLY A 215 -12.25 -4.99 16.44
C GLY A 215 -10.86 -4.95 15.81
N GLY A 216 -10.48 -3.84 15.19
CA GLY A 216 -9.10 -3.62 14.74
C GLY A 216 -8.10 -3.63 15.91
N ARG A 217 -6.90 -4.16 15.65
CA ARG A 217 -5.81 -4.14 16.63
C ARG A 217 -5.32 -2.71 16.90
N ASN A 218 -4.44 -2.57 17.90
CA ASN A 218 -3.76 -1.31 18.19
C ASN A 218 -3.19 -0.68 16.90
N LEU A 219 -3.46 0.60 16.72
CA LEU A 219 -3.05 1.37 15.54
C LEU A 219 -1.52 1.46 15.37
N ASP A 220 -0.74 1.21 16.41
CA ASP A 220 0.73 1.13 16.35
C ASP A 220 1.22 -0.11 15.58
N THR A 221 0.37 -1.12 15.40
CA THR A 221 0.66 -2.30 14.57
C THR A 221 0.35 -2.10 13.09
N ARG A 222 -0.06 -0.90 12.66
CA ARG A 222 -0.32 -0.62 11.25
C ARG A 222 0.91 -0.83 10.39
N SER A 223 0.78 -1.69 9.39
CA SER A 223 1.87 -2.02 8.48
C SER A 223 1.37 -2.75 7.24
N CYS A 224 1.97 -2.50 6.09
CA CYS A 224 1.83 -3.38 4.94
C CYS A 224 2.68 -4.67 5.06
N MET A 225 3.42 -4.80 6.16
CA MET A 225 4.19 -5.96 6.58
C MET A 225 3.56 -6.59 7.84
N CYS A 226 2.26 -6.92 7.78
CA CYS A 226 1.50 -7.38 8.94
C CYS A 226 2.06 -8.67 9.58
N TYR A 227 2.81 -9.46 8.82
CA TYR A 227 3.42 -10.72 9.22
C TYR A 227 4.76 -10.58 9.95
N LEU A 228 5.29 -9.37 10.13
CA LEU A 228 6.49 -9.17 10.96
C LEU A 228 6.23 -9.62 12.40
N PRO A 229 7.25 -10.18 13.08
CA PRO A 229 7.11 -10.62 14.48
C PRO A 229 6.57 -9.53 15.41
N GLU A 230 7.00 -8.29 15.22
CA GLU A 230 6.55 -7.13 16.00
C GLU A 230 5.08 -6.78 15.77
N VAL A 231 4.56 -7.06 14.58
CA VAL A 231 3.14 -6.83 14.23
C VAL A 231 2.28 -8.04 14.59
N GLY A 232 2.81 -9.24 14.43
CA GLY A 232 2.25 -10.48 14.97
C GLY A 232 1.00 -10.99 14.25
N ASN A 233 0.86 -10.78 12.95
CA ASN A 233 -0.21 -11.40 12.16
C ASN A 233 0.41 -12.37 11.13
N ALA A 234 0.81 -13.54 11.61
CA ALA A 234 1.37 -14.62 10.80
C ALA A 234 0.52 -15.91 10.97
N PRO A 235 -0.58 -16.06 10.24
CA PRO A 235 -1.41 -17.26 10.28
C PRO A 235 -0.64 -18.50 9.80
N LYS A 236 -1.11 -19.67 10.21
CA LYS A 236 -0.52 -20.95 9.81
C LYS A 236 -0.72 -21.20 8.31
N LYS A 237 0.24 -21.93 7.70
CA LYS A 237 0.14 -22.43 6.33
C LYS A 237 -1.21 -23.11 6.07
N GLY A 238 -1.75 -22.91 4.87
CA GLY A 238 -3.04 -23.47 4.43
C GLY A 238 -4.27 -22.76 4.96
N THR A 239 -4.14 -21.81 5.91
CA THR A 239 -5.27 -21.08 6.48
C THR A 239 -5.89 -20.14 5.45
N PHE A 240 -7.22 -20.16 5.32
CA PHE A 240 -7.97 -19.15 4.58
C PHE A 240 -8.03 -17.86 5.41
N VAL A 241 -7.65 -16.75 4.81
CA VAL A 241 -7.68 -15.44 5.46
C VAL A 241 -8.18 -14.35 4.51
N ALA A 242 -8.67 -13.26 5.07
CA ALA A 242 -9.03 -12.07 4.31
C ALA A 242 -7.94 -11.00 4.49
N TRP A 243 -7.01 -10.93 3.54
CA TRP A 243 -5.93 -9.95 3.53
C TRP A 243 -6.06 -9.00 2.36
N ALA A 244 -5.94 -7.72 2.64
CA ALA A 244 -5.82 -6.67 1.65
C ALA A 244 -4.35 -6.27 1.45
N GLU A 245 -4.13 -5.44 0.47
CA GLU A 245 -2.85 -4.87 0.04
C GLU A 245 -1.95 -5.87 -0.70
N SER A 246 -1.35 -5.38 -1.75
CA SER A 246 -0.60 -6.22 -2.70
C SER A 246 0.63 -6.91 -2.08
N SER A 247 1.40 -6.20 -1.25
CA SER A 247 2.61 -6.77 -0.63
C SER A 247 2.27 -7.78 0.46
N ALA A 248 1.22 -7.51 1.27
CA ALA A 248 0.78 -8.42 2.31
C ALA A 248 0.21 -9.72 1.73
N VAL A 249 -0.66 -9.61 0.71
CA VAL A 249 -1.24 -10.76 -0.01
C VAL A 249 -0.16 -11.61 -0.66
N ASN A 250 0.75 -10.96 -1.39
CA ASN A 250 1.84 -11.65 -2.06
C ASN A 250 2.75 -12.39 -1.05
N ALA A 251 3.19 -11.72 0.01
CA ALA A 251 4.01 -12.35 1.04
C ALA A 251 3.25 -13.42 1.84
N GLY A 252 2.00 -13.18 2.14
CA GLY A 252 1.15 -14.15 2.84
C GLY A 252 1.03 -15.46 2.06
N ASN A 253 0.65 -15.39 0.80
CA ASN A 253 0.54 -16.58 -0.05
C ASN A 253 1.91 -17.25 -0.29
N SER A 254 2.96 -16.46 -0.59
CA SER A 254 4.25 -16.99 -1.04
C SER A 254 5.18 -17.38 0.11
N ILE A 255 5.25 -16.57 1.17
CA ILE A 255 6.22 -16.76 2.27
C ILE A 255 5.58 -17.56 3.41
N LEU A 256 4.33 -17.29 3.76
CA LEU A 256 3.62 -17.99 4.83
C LEU A 256 2.85 -19.21 4.34
N GLY A 257 2.53 -19.31 3.05
CA GLY A 257 1.70 -20.36 2.48
C GLY A 257 0.24 -20.29 2.93
N ILE A 258 -0.24 -19.12 3.34
CA ILE A 258 -1.68 -18.91 3.60
C ILE A 258 -2.45 -18.81 2.28
N ARG A 259 -3.77 -18.79 2.35
CA ARG A 259 -4.64 -18.69 1.18
C ARG A 259 -5.49 -17.44 1.25
N THR A 260 -5.20 -16.47 0.38
CA THR A 260 -5.91 -15.20 0.32
C THR A 260 -5.91 -14.61 -1.09
N ASN A 261 -7.03 -14.04 -1.49
CA ASN A 261 -7.10 -13.20 -2.69
C ASN A 261 -6.79 -11.75 -2.34
N ARG A 262 -6.51 -10.95 -3.36
CA ARG A 262 -6.39 -9.49 -3.24
C ARG A 262 -7.77 -8.85 -3.48
N ASN A 263 -8.57 -8.71 -2.43
CA ASN A 263 -9.96 -8.24 -2.54
C ASN A 263 -10.14 -6.75 -2.18
N SER A 264 -9.05 -6.01 -1.98
CA SER A 264 -9.10 -4.59 -1.60
C SER A 264 -9.98 -4.36 -0.35
N CYS A 265 -10.95 -3.43 -0.40
CA CYS A 265 -11.84 -3.14 0.75
C CYS A 265 -12.80 -4.31 1.10
N GLY A 266 -12.97 -5.27 0.21
CA GLY A 266 -13.79 -6.47 0.43
C GLY A 266 -13.27 -7.35 1.56
N ASP A 267 -11.99 -7.24 1.92
CA ASP A 267 -11.40 -8.03 3.01
C ASP A 267 -11.99 -7.70 4.36
N LEU A 268 -12.33 -6.43 4.62
CA LEU A 268 -13.02 -6.05 5.86
C LEU A 268 -14.45 -6.60 5.89
N MET A 269 -15.15 -6.65 4.75
CA MET A 269 -16.47 -7.28 4.67
C MET A 269 -16.37 -8.78 4.96
N CYS A 270 -15.38 -9.46 4.38
CA CYS A 270 -15.10 -10.87 4.71
C CYS A 270 -14.74 -11.04 6.19
N ALA A 271 -13.97 -10.12 6.78
CA ALA A 271 -13.62 -10.14 8.20
C ALA A 271 -14.84 -9.96 9.12
N LEU A 272 -15.78 -9.08 8.77
CA LEU A 272 -17.03 -8.89 9.50
C LEU A 272 -17.97 -10.10 9.37
N LEU A 273 -17.92 -10.79 8.23
CA LEU A 273 -18.72 -11.99 7.98
C LEU A 273 -18.08 -13.27 8.56
N GLY A 274 -16.75 -13.31 8.70
CA GLY A 274 -15.99 -14.52 9.05
C GLY A 274 -15.83 -15.51 7.90
N LYS A 275 -16.19 -15.12 6.67
CA LYS A 275 -16.18 -15.99 5.49
C LYS A 275 -15.65 -15.25 4.26
N ALA A 276 -15.08 -16.00 3.32
CA ALA A 276 -14.65 -15.48 2.02
C ALA A 276 -15.16 -16.32 0.86
N PRO A 277 -15.37 -15.74 -0.35
CA PRO A 277 -15.75 -16.49 -1.53
C PRO A 277 -14.60 -17.40 -1.99
N TYR A 278 -14.89 -18.65 -2.31
CA TYR A 278 -13.91 -19.65 -2.71
C TYR A 278 -13.61 -19.58 -4.21
N PHE A 279 -12.61 -18.82 -4.58
CA PHE A 279 -12.10 -18.67 -5.95
C PHE A 279 -10.62 -18.25 -5.93
N GLY A 280 -9.99 -18.21 -7.12
CA GLY A 280 -8.64 -17.69 -7.32
C GLY A 280 -7.60 -18.35 -6.42
N LEU A 281 -6.78 -17.57 -5.71
CA LEU A 281 -5.69 -18.06 -4.87
C LEU A 281 -6.13 -18.83 -3.61
N LEU A 282 -7.44 -18.92 -3.34
CA LEU A 282 -7.96 -19.82 -2.31
C LEU A 282 -8.04 -21.28 -2.81
N THR A 283 -8.12 -21.49 -4.12
CA THR A 283 -8.23 -22.82 -4.74
C THR A 283 -6.87 -23.38 -5.11
N ASP A 284 -6.76 -24.70 -5.25
CA ASP A 284 -5.53 -25.34 -5.69
C ASP A 284 -5.23 -24.99 -7.16
N GLU A 285 -6.26 -24.97 -8.01
CA GLU A 285 -6.14 -24.60 -9.43
C GLU A 285 -5.65 -23.16 -9.61
N GLY A 286 -6.14 -22.23 -8.79
CA GLY A 286 -5.71 -20.82 -8.84
C GLY A 286 -4.27 -20.60 -8.38
N ARG A 287 -3.67 -21.57 -7.70
CA ARG A 287 -2.28 -21.52 -7.23
C ARG A 287 -1.29 -22.21 -8.18
N MET A 288 -1.78 -22.86 -9.26
CA MET A 288 -0.92 -23.44 -10.28
C MET A 288 -0.14 -22.36 -11.04
N ALA A 289 1.15 -22.58 -11.22
CA ALA A 289 2.03 -21.65 -11.90
C ALA A 289 1.94 -21.80 -13.42
N LYS A 290 1.65 -20.72 -14.12
CA LYS A 290 1.60 -20.66 -15.58
C LYS A 290 2.92 -20.20 -16.21
N TRP A 291 3.88 -19.80 -15.39
CA TRP A 291 5.20 -19.36 -15.81
C TRP A 291 6.30 -20.09 -15.02
N LEU A 292 7.29 -20.64 -15.72
CA LEU A 292 8.58 -21.02 -15.17
C LEU A 292 9.55 -19.85 -15.38
N ILE A 293 10.04 -19.27 -14.30
CA ILE A 293 11.01 -18.18 -14.32
C ILE A 293 12.38 -18.76 -14.00
N GLU A 294 13.29 -18.74 -14.95
CA GLU A 294 14.68 -19.19 -14.77
C GLU A 294 15.59 -17.98 -14.54
N VAL A 295 16.05 -17.78 -13.29
CA VAL A 295 16.98 -16.71 -12.95
C VAL A 295 18.42 -17.20 -13.14
N LYS A 296 19.11 -16.62 -14.13
CA LYS A 296 20.47 -17.00 -14.57
C LYS A 296 21.48 -15.86 -14.41
N THR A 297 21.29 -15.03 -13.37
CA THR A 297 22.22 -13.95 -13.05
C THR A 297 23.54 -14.50 -12.50
N LYS A 298 24.67 -13.87 -12.84
CA LYS A 298 26.01 -14.24 -12.36
C LYS A 298 26.16 -14.03 -10.87
N GLY A 299 25.57 -12.97 -10.34
CA GLY A 299 25.55 -12.60 -8.92
C GLY A 299 24.14 -12.53 -8.35
N GLU A 300 24.03 -12.08 -7.11
CA GLU A 300 22.75 -11.78 -6.48
C GLU A 300 22.04 -10.68 -7.28
N PRO A 301 20.79 -10.91 -7.73
CA PRO A 301 20.08 -9.94 -8.54
C PRO A 301 19.60 -8.74 -7.68
N ASP A 302 19.36 -7.61 -8.32
CA ASP A 302 18.56 -6.55 -7.75
C ASP A 302 17.11 -7.05 -7.59
N TRP A 303 16.69 -7.29 -6.36
CA TRP A 303 15.41 -7.93 -6.04
C TRP A 303 14.20 -7.10 -6.48
N GLY A 304 14.34 -5.77 -6.44
CA GLY A 304 13.29 -4.87 -6.90
C GLY A 304 13.13 -4.90 -8.42
N VAL A 305 14.24 -4.99 -9.16
CA VAL A 305 14.23 -5.09 -10.62
C VAL A 305 13.79 -6.48 -11.07
N LEU A 306 14.30 -7.54 -10.43
CA LEU A 306 13.85 -8.91 -10.66
C LEU A 306 12.34 -9.05 -10.52
N GLY A 307 11.79 -8.56 -9.40
CA GLY A 307 10.35 -8.58 -9.19
C GLY A 307 9.59 -7.74 -10.22
N GLY A 308 10.18 -6.63 -10.66
CA GLY A 308 9.64 -5.81 -11.76
C GLY A 308 9.53 -6.59 -13.06
N ALA A 309 10.59 -7.27 -13.46
CA ALA A 309 10.65 -8.12 -14.67
C ALA A 309 9.58 -9.23 -14.63
N ILE A 310 9.52 -9.96 -13.51
CA ILE A 310 8.54 -11.02 -13.30
C ILE A 310 7.11 -10.47 -13.39
N GLY A 311 6.83 -9.35 -12.68
CA GLY A 311 5.48 -8.77 -12.65
C GLY A 311 5.02 -8.27 -14.02
N GLU A 312 5.90 -7.64 -14.79
CA GLU A 312 5.60 -7.16 -16.14
C GLU A 312 5.33 -8.33 -17.12
N LYS A 313 6.02 -9.44 -16.93
CA LYS A 313 5.87 -10.64 -17.78
C LYS A 313 4.66 -11.47 -17.42
N CYS A 314 4.48 -11.79 -16.14
CA CYS A 314 3.43 -12.68 -15.67
C CYS A 314 2.06 -11.99 -15.58
N VAL A 315 2.04 -10.66 -15.45
CA VAL A 315 0.86 -9.82 -15.23
C VAL A 315 0.13 -10.24 -13.94
N GLU A 316 -0.77 -11.22 -13.99
CA GLU A 316 -1.53 -11.73 -12.83
C GLU A 316 -1.30 -13.23 -12.59
N ASP A 317 -0.69 -13.90 -13.54
CA ASP A 317 -0.41 -15.34 -13.43
C ASP A 317 0.62 -15.64 -12.33
N VAL A 318 0.48 -16.81 -11.73
CA VAL A 318 1.43 -17.29 -10.72
C VAL A 318 2.72 -17.75 -11.39
N PRO A 319 3.90 -17.24 -11.00
CA PRO A 319 5.19 -17.74 -11.45
C PRO A 319 5.75 -18.83 -10.51
N TYR A 320 6.46 -19.79 -11.06
CA TYR A 320 7.36 -20.71 -10.39
C TYR A 320 8.81 -20.30 -10.71
N ILE A 321 9.58 -19.92 -9.70
CA ILE A 321 10.89 -19.27 -9.84
C ILE A 321 11.98 -20.26 -9.43
N VAL A 322 13.01 -20.42 -10.27
CA VAL A 322 14.17 -21.27 -10.01
C VAL A 322 15.47 -20.44 -10.08
N GLY A 323 16.51 -20.89 -9.35
CA GLY A 323 17.85 -20.31 -9.40
C GLY A 323 18.11 -19.16 -8.43
N ILE A 324 17.17 -18.82 -7.54
CA ILE A 324 17.37 -17.81 -6.49
C ILE A 324 17.49 -18.39 -5.08
N ASP A 325 17.12 -19.64 -4.87
CA ASP A 325 17.18 -20.36 -3.59
C ASP A 325 18.58 -20.34 -2.96
N LYS A 326 19.62 -20.39 -3.78
CA LYS A 326 21.04 -20.29 -3.37
C LYS A 326 21.40 -19.03 -2.58
N TYR A 327 20.60 -17.98 -2.61
CA TYR A 327 20.81 -16.73 -1.86
C TYR A 327 20.12 -16.71 -0.49
N PHE A 328 19.57 -17.86 -0.05
CA PHE A 328 18.75 -17.95 1.17
C PHE A 328 19.22 -19.01 2.17
N ASP A 329 20.32 -19.73 1.87
CA ASP A 329 20.83 -20.81 2.74
C ASP A 329 19.75 -21.83 3.14
N GLY A 330 18.87 -22.17 2.17
CA GLY A 330 17.79 -23.15 2.31
C GLY A 330 16.57 -22.70 3.11
N LYS A 331 16.51 -21.45 3.61
CA LYS A 331 15.36 -20.95 4.36
C LYS A 331 15.22 -19.43 4.33
N ILE A 332 13.98 -18.97 4.49
CA ILE A 332 13.69 -17.55 4.71
C ILE A 332 13.86 -17.25 6.19
N THR A 333 14.71 -16.26 6.51
CA THR A 333 15.02 -15.81 7.88
C THR A 333 14.72 -14.31 8.00
N PRO A 334 14.65 -13.74 9.23
CA PRO A 334 14.50 -12.29 9.40
C PRO A 334 15.58 -11.48 8.67
N GLU A 335 16.81 -12.02 8.54
CA GLU A 335 17.96 -11.36 7.92
C GLU A 335 17.82 -11.31 6.39
N ASN A 336 17.27 -12.34 5.75
CA ASN A 336 17.12 -12.41 4.29
C ASN A 336 15.69 -12.14 3.78
N LEU A 337 14.72 -11.96 4.70
CA LEU A 337 13.31 -11.69 4.36
C LEU A 337 13.14 -10.48 3.44
N HIS A 338 14.00 -9.46 3.58
CA HIS A 338 13.96 -8.25 2.76
C HIS A 338 14.08 -8.55 1.26
N LYS A 339 14.81 -9.59 0.86
CA LYS A 339 14.97 -10.04 -0.53
C LYS A 339 13.62 -10.48 -1.12
N MET A 340 12.95 -11.41 -0.45
CA MET A 340 11.62 -11.89 -0.86
C MET A 340 10.58 -10.78 -0.83
N LYS A 341 10.64 -9.91 0.19
CA LYS A 341 9.78 -8.75 0.35
C LYS A 341 9.90 -7.77 -0.82
N ALA A 342 11.13 -7.42 -1.20
CA ALA A 342 11.40 -6.48 -2.30
C ALA A 342 10.93 -7.07 -3.65
N MET A 343 11.28 -8.32 -3.94
CA MET A 343 10.84 -9.04 -5.14
C MET A 343 9.31 -9.14 -5.18
N GLY A 344 8.68 -9.63 -4.11
CA GLY A 344 7.23 -9.82 -4.06
C GLY A 344 6.43 -8.53 -4.18
N ALA A 345 6.89 -7.45 -3.53
CA ALA A 345 6.25 -6.15 -3.68
C ALA A 345 6.38 -5.59 -5.11
N ALA A 346 7.49 -5.85 -5.77
CA ALA A 346 7.72 -5.44 -7.15
C ALA A 346 6.88 -6.27 -8.14
N THR A 347 6.76 -7.59 -7.95
CA THR A 347 5.89 -8.44 -8.79
C THR A 347 4.43 -8.01 -8.68
N ALA A 348 3.98 -7.74 -7.46
CA ALA A 348 2.60 -7.33 -7.20
C ALA A 348 2.27 -5.90 -7.67
N SER A 349 3.27 -5.03 -7.84
CA SER A 349 3.06 -3.64 -8.28
C SER A 349 3.34 -3.44 -9.77
N SER A 350 4.24 -4.21 -10.37
CA SER A 350 4.52 -4.15 -11.81
C SER A 350 3.52 -4.95 -12.63
N GLY A 351 2.98 -6.01 -12.03
CA GLY A 351 1.81 -6.77 -12.48
C GLY A 351 0.73 -6.76 -11.40
N ALA A 352 0.04 -7.87 -11.24
CA ALA A 352 -0.93 -8.12 -10.19
C ALA A 352 -0.67 -9.47 -9.49
N VAL A 353 0.57 -9.96 -9.53
CA VAL A 353 0.99 -11.26 -8.99
C VAL A 353 0.71 -11.32 -7.50
N GLY A 354 -0.24 -12.15 -7.11
CA GLY A 354 -0.65 -12.33 -5.71
C GLY A 354 0.00 -13.52 -5.01
N LEU A 355 0.73 -14.35 -5.76
CA LEU A 355 1.46 -15.54 -5.29
C LEU A 355 2.61 -15.81 -6.24
N TYR A 356 3.75 -16.18 -5.71
CA TYR A 356 4.84 -16.83 -6.45
C TYR A 356 5.37 -18.04 -5.68
N HIS A 357 5.85 -19.03 -6.41
CA HIS A 357 6.56 -20.15 -5.84
C HIS A 357 8.07 -19.98 -6.11
N VAL A 358 8.91 -20.31 -5.14
CA VAL A 358 10.36 -20.39 -5.31
C VAL A 358 10.79 -21.81 -4.99
N GLU A 359 11.43 -22.47 -5.97
CA GLU A 359 11.94 -23.83 -5.83
C GLU A 359 12.81 -23.95 -4.57
N ASN A 360 12.66 -25.03 -3.82
CA ASN A 360 13.38 -25.34 -2.58
C ASN A 360 13.22 -24.32 -1.43
N LEU A 361 12.27 -23.36 -1.51
CA LEU A 361 12.23 -22.26 -0.54
C LEU A 361 10.83 -21.96 -0.01
N THR A 362 9.84 -21.77 -0.89
CA THR A 362 8.50 -21.36 -0.46
C THR A 362 7.63 -22.54 -0.08
N PRO A 363 6.66 -22.36 0.85
CA PRO A 363 5.91 -23.46 1.45
C PRO A 363 5.25 -24.43 0.46
N ASP A 364 4.56 -23.89 -0.56
CA ASP A 364 3.89 -24.75 -1.55
C ASP A 364 4.92 -25.47 -2.45
N ALA A 365 6.03 -24.77 -2.81
CA ALA A 365 7.09 -25.39 -3.60
C ALA A 365 7.84 -26.49 -2.83
N LEU A 366 7.96 -26.37 -1.51
CA LEU A 366 8.53 -27.42 -0.67
C LEU A 366 7.62 -28.65 -0.60
N ASP A 367 6.28 -28.46 -0.62
CA ASP A 367 5.33 -29.58 -0.55
C ASP A 367 5.14 -30.29 -1.88
N HIS A 368 5.08 -29.54 -2.98
CA HIS A 368 4.62 -30.04 -4.28
C HIS A 368 5.66 -29.92 -5.39
N GLY A 369 6.75 -29.22 -5.17
CA GLY A 369 7.80 -29.04 -6.17
C GLY A 369 7.25 -28.53 -7.49
N ARG A 370 7.73 -29.11 -8.60
CA ARG A 370 7.33 -28.74 -9.95
C ARG A 370 5.95 -29.23 -10.39
N ASP A 371 5.27 -30.02 -9.58
CA ASP A 371 3.86 -30.37 -9.81
C ASP A 371 2.95 -29.14 -9.74
N LEU A 372 3.44 -28.04 -9.19
CA LEU A 372 2.77 -26.73 -9.23
C LEU A 372 2.78 -26.07 -10.62
N LEU A 373 3.57 -26.56 -11.58
CA LEU A 373 3.54 -26.04 -12.95
C LEU A 373 2.30 -26.53 -13.70
N ALA A 374 1.46 -25.61 -14.14
CA ALA A 374 0.27 -25.93 -14.92
C ALA A 374 0.68 -26.54 -16.28
N LYS A 375 -0.14 -27.45 -16.80
CA LYS A 375 0.09 -27.99 -18.14
C LYS A 375 0.16 -26.86 -19.18
N GLY A 376 1.23 -26.83 -19.97
CA GLY A 376 1.44 -25.81 -20.99
C GLY A 376 1.96 -24.47 -20.43
N TYR A 377 2.60 -24.47 -19.26
CA TYR A 377 3.29 -23.31 -18.74
C TYR A 377 4.29 -22.72 -19.75
N GLN A 378 4.55 -21.42 -19.62
CA GLN A 378 5.54 -20.70 -20.43
C GLN A 378 6.82 -20.53 -19.63
N THR A 379 7.95 -20.35 -20.33
CA THR A 379 9.25 -20.11 -19.69
C THR A 379 9.73 -18.69 -19.99
N TYR A 380 10.31 -18.05 -18.97
CA TYR A 380 10.96 -16.75 -19.08
C TYR A 380 12.31 -16.78 -18.38
N VAL A 381 13.37 -16.51 -19.14
CA VAL A 381 14.74 -16.47 -18.63
C VAL A 381 15.09 -15.02 -18.25
N ILE A 382 15.63 -14.83 -17.05
CA ILE A 382 16.10 -13.55 -16.53
C ILE A 382 17.59 -13.68 -16.20
N ASP A 383 18.43 -13.13 -17.05
CA ASP A 383 19.87 -13.00 -16.87
C ASP A 383 20.27 -11.54 -16.54
N ASP A 384 21.58 -11.27 -16.47
CA ASP A 384 22.10 -9.92 -16.20
C ASP A 384 21.68 -8.90 -17.26
N ALA A 385 21.57 -9.33 -18.52
CA ALA A 385 21.16 -8.45 -19.61
C ALA A 385 19.69 -8.07 -19.51
N GLU A 386 18.84 -9.02 -19.11
CA GLU A 386 17.42 -8.78 -18.91
C GLU A 386 17.16 -7.90 -17.67
N ILE A 387 17.91 -8.08 -16.57
CA ILE A 387 17.88 -7.18 -15.41
C ILE A 387 18.23 -5.76 -15.84
N GLU A 388 19.29 -5.57 -16.63
CA GLU A 388 19.69 -4.24 -17.11
C GLU A 388 18.67 -3.63 -18.06
N ARG A 389 18.12 -4.43 -18.99
CA ARG A 389 17.05 -3.97 -19.90
C ARG A 389 15.84 -3.42 -19.13
N VAL A 390 15.40 -4.17 -18.10
CA VAL A 390 14.25 -3.76 -17.28
C VAL A 390 14.57 -2.48 -16.49
N ARG A 391 15.75 -2.42 -15.87
CA ARG A 391 16.19 -1.25 -15.09
C ARG A 391 16.32 0.00 -15.97
N SER A 392 16.97 -0.12 -17.11
CA SER A 392 17.15 0.98 -18.07
C SER A 392 15.82 1.44 -18.68
N GLY A 393 14.82 0.57 -18.74
CA GLY A 393 13.47 0.88 -19.19
C GLY A 393 12.61 1.64 -18.16
N PHE A 394 13.10 1.88 -16.95
CA PHE A 394 12.33 2.63 -15.96
C PHE A 394 12.18 4.10 -16.37
N PRO A 395 10.94 4.62 -16.47
CA PRO A 395 10.73 5.99 -16.93
C PRO A 395 11.21 7.01 -15.89
N ASN A 396 11.86 8.07 -16.37
CA ASN A 396 11.99 9.31 -15.62
C ASN A 396 10.75 10.17 -15.92
N LEU A 397 9.98 10.48 -14.88
CA LEU A 397 8.75 11.26 -14.97
C LEU A 397 8.92 12.72 -14.54
N TRP A 398 10.15 13.13 -14.22
CA TRP A 398 10.44 14.51 -13.84
C TRP A 398 10.36 15.43 -15.07
N PRO A 399 10.02 16.71 -14.89
CA PRO A 399 10.17 17.72 -15.92
C PRO A 399 11.62 17.78 -16.42
N LYS A 400 11.82 18.13 -17.69
CA LYS A 400 13.16 18.11 -18.33
C LYS A 400 14.15 19.05 -17.70
N ASP A 401 13.68 20.11 -17.06
CA ASP A 401 14.46 21.12 -16.34
C ASP A 401 14.80 20.74 -14.90
N VAL A 402 14.23 19.63 -14.39
CA VAL A 402 14.50 19.11 -13.06
C VAL A 402 15.54 18.00 -13.14
N ASN A 403 16.68 18.24 -12.53
CA ASN A 403 17.82 17.30 -12.51
C ASN A 403 18.28 16.90 -11.10
N LYS A 404 17.64 17.45 -10.04
CA LYS A 404 17.96 17.16 -8.65
C LYS A 404 16.75 16.64 -7.88
N PRO A 405 16.94 15.61 -7.05
CA PRO A 405 15.90 15.17 -6.13
C PRO A 405 15.71 16.20 -5.00
N ASN A 406 14.51 16.18 -4.41
CA ASN A 406 14.24 16.95 -3.20
C ASN A 406 14.01 16.06 -1.98
N ARG A 407 13.84 14.75 -2.14
CA ARG A 407 13.64 13.79 -1.04
C ARG A 407 14.11 12.37 -1.37
N ALA A 408 14.44 11.62 -0.33
CA ALA A 408 14.76 10.21 -0.42
C ALA A 408 13.77 9.36 0.41
N TYR A 409 13.30 8.24 -0.18
CA TYR A 409 12.32 7.35 0.43
C TYR A 409 12.86 5.93 0.55
N ILE A 410 12.93 5.40 1.77
CA ILE A 410 13.40 4.05 2.09
C ILE A 410 12.30 3.29 2.82
N GLY A 411 11.87 2.15 2.28
CA GLY A 411 10.95 1.26 2.99
C GLY A 411 9.53 1.19 2.46
N ARG A 412 9.39 0.75 1.22
CA ARG A 412 8.11 0.30 0.69
C ARG A 412 8.26 -1.03 -0.06
N PRO A 413 7.74 -2.11 0.52
CA PRO A 413 7.00 -2.23 1.80
C PRO A 413 7.77 -1.69 2.99
N HIS A 414 7.07 -1.48 4.11
CA HIS A 414 7.68 -1.04 5.36
C HIS A 414 8.96 -1.82 5.65
N ASN A 415 9.98 -1.13 6.15
CA ASN A 415 11.23 -1.77 6.55
C ASN A 415 10.99 -2.76 7.69
N THR A 416 11.69 -3.88 7.66
CA THR A 416 11.90 -4.75 8.80
C THR A 416 12.79 -4.04 9.83
N TYR A 417 12.87 -4.60 11.05
CA TYR A 417 13.79 -4.09 12.04
C TYR A 417 15.25 -4.13 11.55
N GLN A 418 15.65 -5.23 10.90
CA GLN A 418 16.99 -5.38 10.34
C GLN A 418 17.30 -4.33 9.27
N GLU A 419 16.38 -4.08 8.35
CA GLU A 419 16.55 -3.02 7.35
C GLU A 419 16.69 -1.64 7.99
N MET A 420 15.93 -1.35 9.05
CA MET A 420 16.05 -0.08 9.78
C MET A 420 17.44 0.08 10.40
N VAL A 421 17.99 -0.98 10.98
CA VAL A 421 19.35 -0.98 11.57
C VAL A 421 20.41 -0.84 10.47
N ILE A 422 20.30 -1.63 9.40
CA ILE A 422 21.25 -1.61 8.27
C ILE A 422 21.31 -0.22 7.65
N TRP A 423 20.17 0.33 7.23
CA TRP A 423 20.09 1.65 6.60
C TRP A 423 20.55 2.76 7.55
N GLY A 424 20.10 2.72 8.80
CA GLY A 424 20.52 3.71 9.80
C GLY A 424 22.01 3.70 10.05
N THR A 425 22.62 2.52 10.20
CA THR A 425 24.07 2.35 10.38
C THR A 425 24.83 2.84 9.15
N ARG A 426 24.40 2.44 7.96
CA ARG A 426 25.00 2.82 6.69
C ARG A 426 25.00 4.34 6.47
N ILE A 427 23.88 5.01 6.73
CA ILE A 427 23.76 6.47 6.64
C ILE A 427 24.74 7.14 7.64
N ARG A 428 24.73 6.71 8.90
CA ARG A 428 25.62 7.24 9.94
C ARG A 428 27.10 7.08 9.55
N ASP A 429 27.48 5.92 9.07
CA ASP A 429 28.88 5.60 8.77
C ASP A 429 29.38 6.36 7.54
N GLU A 430 28.54 6.56 6.51
CA GLU A 430 28.86 7.41 5.36
C GLU A 430 28.94 8.89 5.72
N LEU A 431 28.07 9.40 6.60
CA LEU A 431 28.20 10.76 7.13
C LEU A 431 29.56 10.94 7.83
N LYS A 432 29.93 10.00 8.69
CA LYS A 432 31.22 10.03 9.39
C LYS A 432 32.41 9.96 8.42
N LYS A 433 32.39 9.04 7.48
CA LYS A 433 33.43 8.84 6.47
C LYS A 433 33.67 10.10 5.63
N ARG A 434 32.57 10.81 5.27
CA ARG A 434 32.62 12.03 4.46
C ARG A 434 32.78 13.32 5.28
N GLY A 435 32.86 13.24 6.60
CA GLY A 435 32.93 14.42 7.49
C GLY A 435 31.66 15.28 7.49
N LEU A 436 30.52 14.71 7.12
CA LEU A 436 29.24 15.42 7.02
C LEU A 436 28.48 15.37 8.35
N LYS A 437 27.78 16.45 8.70
CA LYS A 437 26.91 16.53 9.88
C LYS A 437 25.44 16.21 9.55
N LYS A 438 25.04 16.41 8.29
CA LYS A 438 23.67 16.22 7.81
C LYS A 438 23.68 15.55 6.45
N VAL A 439 22.62 14.83 6.14
CA VAL A 439 22.33 14.38 4.77
C VAL A 439 22.05 15.60 3.90
N ALA A 440 22.46 15.56 2.65
CA ALA A 440 22.16 16.63 1.70
C ALA A 440 20.68 16.58 1.27
N LEU A 441 20.10 15.38 1.26
CA LEU A 441 18.74 15.14 0.84
C LEU A 441 17.87 14.69 2.03
N PRO A 442 16.78 15.41 2.38
CA PRO A 442 15.84 14.96 3.40
C PRO A 442 15.43 13.51 3.14
N THR A 443 15.67 12.66 4.13
CA THR A 443 15.54 11.19 3.98
C THR A 443 14.47 10.66 4.93
N HIS A 444 13.52 9.90 4.38
CA HIS A 444 12.42 9.31 5.11
C HIS A 444 12.54 7.78 5.15
N MET A 445 12.55 7.19 6.35
CA MET A 445 12.55 5.75 6.57
C MET A 445 11.19 5.31 7.11
N PHE A 446 10.56 4.33 6.45
CA PHE A 446 9.21 3.90 6.75
C PHE A 446 9.17 2.51 7.37
N SER A 447 8.46 2.39 8.50
CA SER A 447 8.24 1.12 9.19
C SER A 447 6.97 1.17 10.04
N ALA A 448 6.48 0.03 10.51
CA ALA A 448 5.44 0.02 11.55
C ALA A 448 5.93 0.77 12.80
N THR A 449 5.01 1.41 13.52
CA THR A 449 5.35 2.11 14.77
C THR A 449 6.05 1.18 15.77
N VAL A 450 5.57 -0.06 15.92
CA VAL A 450 6.19 -1.05 16.81
C VAL A 450 7.64 -1.38 16.41
N VAL A 451 7.95 -1.48 15.13
CA VAL A 451 9.31 -1.69 14.61
C VAL A 451 10.18 -0.47 14.85
N ARG A 452 9.66 0.73 14.57
CA ARG A 452 10.34 2.00 14.84
C ARG A 452 10.66 2.16 16.34
N ASN A 453 9.68 1.89 17.19
CA ASN A 453 9.85 2.00 18.64
C ASN A 453 10.90 1.02 19.15
N ARG A 454 10.97 -0.21 18.63
CA ARG A 454 12.03 -1.16 18.93
C ARG A 454 13.41 -0.60 18.54
N LEU A 455 13.54 -0.02 17.35
CA LEU A 455 14.79 0.64 16.93
C LEU A 455 15.18 1.78 17.90
N PHE A 456 14.23 2.61 18.31
CA PHE A 456 14.48 3.73 19.21
C PHE A 456 14.93 3.25 20.60
N TYR A 457 14.36 2.15 21.06
CA TYR A 457 14.71 1.55 22.34
C TYR A 457 16.07 0.86 22.30
N GLU A 458 16.34 0.04 21.29
CA GLU A 458 17.58 -0.75 21.20
C GLU A 458 18.77 0.07 20.67
N HIS A 459 18.52 1.13 19.86
CA HIS A 459 19.56 1.97 19.26
C HIS A 459 19.31 3.48 19.47
N PRO A 460 19.18 3.96 20.72
CA PRO A 460 18.80 5.36 21.00
C PRO A 460 19.84 6.38 20.52
N VAL A 461 21.12 6.03 20.52
CA VAL A 461 22.20 6.91 20.02
C VAL A 461 22.12 7.02 18.51
N LEU A 462 21.98 5.90 17.79
CA LEU A 462 21.86 5.87 16.34
C LEU A 462 20.65 6.70 15.87
N THR A 463 19.49 6.48 16.47
CA THR A 463 18.25 7.17 16.07
C THR A 463 18.30 8.67 16.33
N ARG A 464 18.87 9.08 17.49
CA ARG A 464 19.10 10.49 17.79
C ARG A 464 20.04 11.15 16.76
N ASP A 465 21.13 10.48 16.41
CA ASP A 465 22.13 11.03 15.50
C ASP A 465 21.60 11.11 14.07
N LEU A 466 20.83 10.12 13.63
CA LEU A 466 20.13 10.14 12.34
C LEU A 466 19.08 11.27 12.28
N HIS A 467 18.30 11.46 13.35
CA HIS A 467 17.33 12.54 13.40
C HIS A 467 18.00 13.93 13.29
N LYS A 468 19.11 14.13 14.03
CA LYS A 468 19.92 15.35 13.92
C LYS A 468 20.53 15.54 12.53
N ALA A 469 20.79 14.46 11.83
CA ALA A 469 21.34 14.47 10.49
C ALA A 469 20.29 14.76 9.39
N GLY A 470 18.99 14.81 9.72
CA GLY A 470 17.91 15.08 8.75
C GLY A 470 17.21 13.82 8.23
N VAL A 471 17.38 12.69 8.92
CA VAL A 471 16.62 11.46 8.66
C VAL A 471 15.37 11.44 9.54
N THR A 472 14.22 11.18 8.95
CA THR A 472 12.94 11.05 9.66
C THR A 472 12.41 9.63 9.60
N PHE A 473 11.61 9.27 10.59
CA PHE A 473 11.02 7.95 10.72
C PHE A 473 9.50 8.07 10.73
N SER A 474 8.83 7.40 9.80
CA SER A 474 7.38 7.48 9.68
C SER A 474 6.74 6.10 9.57
N ASN A 475 5.48 5.99 9.96
CA ASN A 475 4.66 4.78 9.86
C ASN A 475 3.58 4.90 8.77
N THR A 476 3.70 5.87 7.88
CA THR A 476 2.74 6.07 6.80
C THR A 476 3.07 5.25 5.56
N CYS A 477 2.14 5.21 4.63
CA CYS A 477 2.40 4.67 3.31
C CYS A 477 3.16 5.70 2.47
N THR A 478 4.34 5.35 2.02
CA THR A 478 5.22 6.20 1.21
C THR A 478 4.51 6.79 -0.01
N VAL A 479 3.62 6.06 -0.65
CA VAL A 479 2.91 6.52 -1.87
C VAL A 479 2.05 7.75 -1.65
N CYS A 480 1.62 7.99 -0.41
CA CYS A 480 0.70 9.08 -0.14
C CYS A 480 1.37 10.47 -0.14
N PHE A 481 2.70 10.52 -0.15
CA PHE A 481 3.47 11.77 -0.26
C PHE A 481 4.79 11.63 -1.03
N SER A 482 5.00 10.55 -1.74
CA SER A 482 6.16 10.41 -2.64
C SER A 482 5.87 10.92 -4.06
N GLY A 483 4.90 11.83 -4.19
CA GLY A 483 4.45 12.31 -5.49
C GLY A 483 3.66 11.24 -6.21
N LEU A 484 2.38 11.06 -5.89
CA LEU A 484 1.48 10.19 -6.66
C LEU A 484 1.63 10.50 -8.14
N LYS A 485 1.84 9.47 -8.93
CA LYS A 485 2.14 9.55 -10.35
C LYS A 485 1.08 10.38 -11.09
N GLY A 486 1.52 11.46 -11.75
CA GLY A 486 0.64 12.41 -12.41
C GLY A 486 -0.08 13.40 -11.46
N TYR A 487 0.08 13.29 -10.14
CA TYR A 487 -0.59 14.13 -9.16
C TYR A 487 0.32 15.25 -8.63
N SER A 488 1.49 14.91 -8.11
CA SER A 488 2.45 15.90 -7.63
C SER A 488 3.30 16.49 -8.77
N LYS A 489 3.47 17.80 -8.75
CA LYS A 489 4.30 18.54 -9.70
C LYS A 489 5.58 19.07 -9.08
N THR A 490 5.72 18.95 -7.76
CA THR A 490 6.82 19.52 -6.96
C THR A 490 7.61 18.47 -6.21
N GLU A 491 7.16 17.22 -6.22
CA GLU A 491 7.80 16.10 -5.54
C GLU A 491 8.71 15.32 -6.52
N PHE A 492 10.02 15.41 -6.31
CA PHE A 492 11.06 14.76 -7.12
C PHE A 492 11.89 13.83 -6.25
N GLY A 493 11.29 12.71 -5.87
CA GLY A 493 11.88 11.78 -4.94
C GLY A 493 12.81 10.76 -5.60
N VAL A 494 13.72 10.20 -4.80
CA VAL A 494 14.48 8.99 -5.13
C VAL A 494 14.14 7.87 -4.15
N THR A 495 14.22 6.63 -4.61
CA THR A 495 13.84 5.47 -3.80
C THR A 495 14.56 4.21 -4.25
N ASN A 496 14.85 3.31 -3.30
CA ASN A 496 15.30 1.94 -3.57
C ASN A 496 14.14 0.93 -3.70
N SER A 497 12.90 1.41 -3.73
CA SER A 497 11.72 0.57 -3.86
C SER A 497 11.11 0.66 -5.25
N ASN A 498 11.16 -0.44 -6.02
CA ASN A 498 10.48 -0.50 -7.32
C ASN A 498 8.95 -0.29 -7.18
N LYS A 499 8.35 -0.71 -6.06
CA LYS A 499 6.94 -0.44 -5.78
C LYS A 499 6.67 1.06 -5.60
N THR A 500 7.53 1.81 -4.89
CA THR A 500 7.40 3.27 -4.79
C THR A 500 7.52 3.93 -6.17
N ARG A 501 8.57 3.60 -6.92
CA ARG A 501 8.77 4.09 -8.30
C ARG A 501 7.54 3.84 -9.18
N LYS A 502 6.92 2.66 -9.09
CA LYS A 502 5.78 2.31 -9.95
C LYS A 502 4.57 3.21 -9.72
N TYR A 503 4.35 3.65 -8.47
CA TYR A 503 3.18 4.44 -8.07
C TYR A 503 3.45 5.94 -7.90
N SER A 504 4.69 6.40 -8.01
CA SER A 504 5.08 7.79 -7.81
C SER A 504 5.98 8.32 -8.91
N ASN A 505 6.34 9.60 -8.82
CA ASN A 505 7.34 10.23 -9.68
C ASN A 505 8.78 9.90 -9.25
N SER A 506 8.95 9.10 -8.19
CA SER A 506 10.29 8.80 -7.68
C SER A 506 11.12 7.98 -8.67
N ILE A 507 12.39 8.35 -8.80
CA ILE A 507 13.36 7.58 -9.59
C ILE A 507 13.90 6.44 -8.75
N TYR A 508 13.98 5.25 -9.34
CA TYR A 508 14.57 4.07 -8.70
C TYR A 508 16.09 4.13 -8.74
N LEU A 509 16.70 3.88 -7.58
CA LEU A 509 18.15 3.75 -7.42
C LEU A 509 18.48 2.47 -6.69
N THR A 510 19.61 1.84 -7.05
CA THR A 510 20.19 0.77 -6.23
C THR A 510 20.64 1.31 -4.87
N ASP A 511 20.79 0.46 -3.88
CA ASP A 511 21.14 0.89 -2.51
C ASP A 511 22.43 1.70 -2.45
N ASP A 512 23.45 1.37 -3.26
CA ASP A 512 24.72 2.11 -3.31
C ASP A 512 24.53 3.52 -3.90
N LYS A 513 23.84 3.60 -5.03
CA LYS A 513 23.51 4.90 -5.64
C LYS A 513 22.61 5.74 -4.73
N MET A 514 21.69 5.09 -4.02
CA MET A 514 20.79 5.78 -3.08
C MET A 514 21.55 6.45 -1.94
N ILE A 515 22.56 5.78 -1.37
CA ILE A 515 23.43 6.35 -0.32
C ILE A 515 24.20 7.57 -0.87
N ASP A 516 24.76 7.47 -2.07
CA ASP A 516 25.50 8.61 -2.66
C ASP A 516 24.58 9.81 -2.87
N VAL A 517 23.39 9.62 -3.40
CA VAL A 517 22.42 10.70 -3.59
C VAL A 517 21.96 11.30 -2.27
N ILE A 518 21.74 10.49 -1.23
CA ILE A 518 21.40 10.99 0.12
C ILE A 518 22.52 11.89 0.67
N MET A 519 23.79 11.55 0.41
CA MET A 519 24.95 12.31 0.91
C MET A 519 25.26 13.56 0.09
N THR A 520 24.98 13.55 -1.20
CA THR A 520 25.38 14.63 -2.13
C THR A 520 24.23 15.53 -2.55
N GLY A 521 22.99 15.03 -2.58
CA GLY A 521 21.85 15.70 -3.18
C GLY A 521 21.87 15.71 -4.71
N GLU A 522 22.83 15.02 -5.34
CA GLU A 522 23.03 15.01 -6.79
C GLU A 522 22.69 13.63 -7.36
N MET A 523 22.06 13.60 -8.54
CA MET A 523 21.82 12.35 -9.25
C MET A 523 23.14 11.76 -9.78
N PRO A 524 23.27 10.41 -9.82
CA PRO A 524 24.42 9.78 -10.43
C PRO A 524 24.56 10.19 -11.90
N ALA A 525 25.80 10.41 -12.36
CA ALA A 525 26.11 10.68 -13.75
C ALA A 525 25.70 9.53 -14.67
#